data_492b6f3e9c832e462ea085d9e5176b6b
#
_entry.id   492b6f3e9c832e462ea085d9e5176b6b
#
_cell.length_a   1.000
_cell.length_b   1.000
_cell.length_c   1.000
_cell.angle_alpha   90.00
_cell.angle_beta   90.00
_cell.angle_gamma   90.00
#
_symmetry.space_group_name_H-M   'P 1'
#
loop_
_entity.id
_entity.type
_entity.pdbx_description
1 polymer ?
#
loop_
_entity_poly.entity_id
_entity_poly.type
_entity_poly.pdbx_seq_one_letter_code
_entity_poly.pdbx_strand_id
1 'polypeptide(L)'
;MPAGAHRTRSRQPLRSGHGFTLIELVITIAVGSVVVAFMALFIVMPMNAYTAQTRRASLVDASDSALRFMARDLRSALPNSVRIASGGTITALELLATTDGARYQDSGPLANPALALDFTAPDGAFATTVPFTQLTLPWTSSAYYLVIYNVGVPGANAYQMSNVITPAGTTITISAGASPNQNLVTLSPAFQFAFGSPGKRIYLVSGPVSYLCDTAAGTLTRYSGYAIASAQPVSAATLAGAGATSALVAADVGGCQFTYSPGTAQRNALATLSLQITQSGESVQLLHEVQVVNAP
;
A
#
# COMPACT_ATOMS: atom_id res chain seq x y z
N MET A 1 96.30 47.01 -1.31
CA MET A 1 95.31 47.96 -1.86
C MET A 1 94.30 47.18 -2.65
N PRO A 2 93.11 47.03 -2.19
CA PRO A 2 92.02 46.58 -3.07
C PRO A 2 90.97 47.68 -3.27
N ALA A 3 90.52 47.82 -4.51
CA ALA A 3 89.61 48.79 -4.98
C ALA A 3 88.12 48.42 -4.58
N GLY A 4 87.41 49.45 -4.06
CA GLY A 4 86.03 49.30 -3.68
C GLY A 4 85.09 49.27 -4.89
N ALA A 5 84.20 48.28 -4.91
CA ALA A 5 83.16 48.14 -5.90
C ALA A 5 81.88 48.90 -5.42
N HIS A 6 81.54 49.98 -6.06
CA HIS A 6 80.28 50.70 -5.90
C HIS A 6 79.10 49.88 -6.49
N ARG A 7 78.21 49.35 -5.65
CA ARG A 7 76.91 48.79 -6.07
C ARG A 7 75.93 49.93 -6.30
N THR A 8 75.63 50.21 -7.53
CA THR A 8 74.51 51.05 -7.93
C THR A 8 73.16 50.31 -7.70
N ARG A 9 72.37 50.74 -6.73
CA ARG A 9 70.98 50.32 -6.52
C ARG A 9 70.11 50.92 -7.62
N SER A 10 69.61 50.08 -8.54
CA SER A 10 68.54 50.47 -9.44
C SER A 10 67.23 50.67 -8.70
N ARG A 11 66.74 51.89 -8.69
CA ARG A 11 65.39 52.22 -8.21
C ARG A 11 64.40 51.72 -9.25
N GLN A 12 63.59 50.71 -8.89
CA GLN A 12 62.40 50.36 -9.67
C GLN A 12 61.40 51.54 -9.63
N PRO A 13 60.84 51.91 -10.77
CA PRO A 13 59.81 52.96 -10.78
C PRO A 13 58.55 52.43 -10.13
N LEU A 14 58.02 53.19 -9.15
CA LEU A 14 56.71 52.97 -8.55
C LEU A 14 55.68 53.03 -9.70
N ARG A 15 54.97 51.96 -9.94
CA ARG A 15 53.79 51.94 -10.83
C ARG A 15 52.79 52.92 -10.26
N SER A 16 52.50 53.99 -10.99
CA SER A 16 51.43 54.94 -10.68
C SER A 16 50.11 54.18 -10.76
N GLY A 17 49.49 53.98 -9.59
CA GLY A 17 48.12 53.47 -9.53
C GLY A 17 47.18 54.54 -10.13
N HIS A 18 46.53 54.23 -11.25
CA HIS A 18 45.49 55.09 -11.81
C HIS A 18 44.28 54.96 -10.90
N GLY A 19 43.88 56.06 -10.25
CA GLY A 19 42.65 56.10 -9.46
C GLY A 19 41.42 56.02 -10.39
N PHE A 20 40.37 55.35 -9.96
CA PHE A 20 39.09 55.29 -10.66
C PHE A 20 38.48 56.69 -10.84
N THR A 21 38.03 56.97 -12.06
CA THR A 21 37.29 58.23 -12.31
C THR A 21 35.82 58.02 -11.91
N LEU A 22 35.14 59.14 -11.56
CA LEU A 22 33.72 59.07 -11.18
C LEU A 22 32.87 58.54 -12.31
N ILE A 23 33.20 58.85 -13.56
CA ILE A 23 32.49 58.34 -14.74
C ILE A 23 32.67 56.81 -14.94
N GLU A 24 33.86 56.29 -14.68
CA GLU A 24 34.17 54.88 -14.73
C GLU A 24 33.42 54.09 -13.67
N LEU A 25 33.26 54.65 -12.45
CA LEU A 25 32.43 54.07 -11.41
C LEU A 25 30.95 54.00 -11.82
N VAL A 26 30.41 55.07 -12.41
CA VAL A 26 29.02 55.10 -12.86
C VAL A 26 28.77 54.10 -13.96
N ILE A 27 29.69 53.99 -14.95
CA ILE A 27 29.57 53.05 -16.03
C ILE A 27 29.68 51.59 -15.52
N THR A 28 30.60 51.30 -14.60
CA THR A 28 30.71 49.92 -14.04
C THR A 28 29.49 49.52 -13.23
N ILE A 29 28.88 50.42 -12.47
CA ILE A 29 27.62 50.14 -11.75
C ILE A 29 26.48 49.93 -12.75
N ALA A 30 26.35 50.77 -13.78
CA ALA A 30 25.31 50.65 -14.80
C ALA A 30 25.43 49.33 -15.59
N VAL A 31 26.62 48.96 -16.05
CA VAL A 31 26.88 47.70 -16.74
C VAL A 31 26.70 46.52 -15.81
N GLY A 32 27.21 46.64 -14.57
CA GLY A 32 27.04 45.58 -13.55
C GLY A 32 25.56 45.32 -13.23
N SER A 33 24.73 46.34 -13.12
CA SER A 33 23.30 46.17 -12.85
C SER A 33 22.57 45.48 -14.02
N VAL A 34 22.92 45.79 -15.26
CA VAL A 34 22.39 45.10 -16.45
C VAL A 34 22.82 43.65 -16.46
N VAL A 35 24.07 43.30 -16.17
CA VAL A 35 24.55 41.91 -16.11
C VAL A 35 23.83 41.13 -15.01
N VAL A 36 23.62 41.72 -13.83
CA VAL A 36 22.88 41.09 -12.73
C VAL A 36 21.43 40.83 -13.12
N ALA A 37 20.78 41.80 -13.81
CA ALA A 37 19.43 41.64 -14.30
C ALA A 37 19.33 40.46 -15.33
N PHE A 38 20.28 40.34 -16.24
CA PHE A 38 20.36 39.21 -17.15
C PHE A 38 20.61 37.88 -16.43
N MET A 39 21.50 37.83 -15.42
CA MET A 39 21.69 36.64 -14.60
C MET A 39 20.41 36.19 -13.91
N ALA A 40 19.63 37.12 -13.35
CA ALA A 40 18.34 36.82 -12.74
C ALA A 40 17.36 36.20 -13.72
N LEU A 41 17.27 36.74 -14.94
CA LEU A 41 16.36 36.23 -15.98
C LEU A 41 16.80 34.88 -16.56
N PHE A 42 18.08 34.70 -16.84
CA PHE A 42 18.58 33.53 -17.56
C PHE A 42 19.04 32.38 -16.68
N ILE A 43 19.28 32.60 -15.38
CA ILE A 43 19.76 31.57 -14.43
C ILE A 43 18.70 31.29 -13.37
N VAL A 44 18.20 32.29 -12.65
CA VAL A 44 17.31 32.08 -11.51
C VAL A 44 15.93 31.57 -11.93
N MET A 45 15.35 32.13 -13.01
CA MET A 45 14.04 31.68 -13.48
C MET A 45 14.05 30.22 -13.99
N PRO A 46 14.98 29.77 -14.84
CA PRO A 46 15.05 28.38 -15.24
C PRO A 46 15.33 27.40 -14.08
N MET A 47 16.18 27.82 -13.11
CA MET A 47 16.42 27.00 -11.93
C MET A 47 15.16 26.80 -11.08
N ASN A 48 14.38 27.85 -10.87
CA ASN A 48 13.11 27.76 -10.15
C ASN A 48 12.10 26.88 -10.90
N ALA A 49 12.02 27.00 -12.21
CA ALA A 49 11.17 26.16 -13.04
C ALA A 49 11.60 24.67 -12.97
N TYR A 50 12.91 24.41 -13.03
CA TYR A 50 13.46 23.06 -12.91
C TYR A 50 13.14 22.43 -11.53
N THR A 51 13.32 23.18 -10.43
CA THR A 51 13.01 22.69 -9.07
C THR A 51 11.52 22.42 -8.91
N ALA A 52 10.65 23.27 -9.44
CA ALA A 52 9.20 23.05 -9.41
C ALA A 52 8.81 21.80 -10.22
N GLN A 53 9.40 21.59 -11.40
CA GLN A 53 9.15 20.41 -12.21
C GLN A 53 9.63 19.11 -11.54
N THR A 54 10.82 19.11 -10.92
CA THR A 54 11.35 17.98 -10.16
C THR A 54 10.45 17.65 -8.98
N ARG A 55 9.98 18.65 -8.25
CA ARG A 55 9.04 18.46 -7.14
C ARG A 55 7.73 17.84 -7.63
N ARG A 56 7.14 18.37 -8.70
CA ARG A 56 5.92 17.79 -9.27
C ARG A 56 6.09 16.33 -9.67
N ALA A 57 7.23 15.98 -10.29
CA ALA A 57 7.54 14.60 -10.62
C ALA A 57 7.60 13.71 -9.37
N SER A 58 8.25 14.18 -8.29
CA SER A 58 8.32 13.42 -7.03
C SER A 58 6.95 13.23 -6.36
N LEU A 59 6.04 14.22 -6.45
CA LEU A 59 4.67 14.09 -5.94
C LEU A 59 3.86 13.07 -6.74
N VAL A 60 4.02 13.04 -8.07
CA VAL A 60 3.40 12.04 -8.94
C VAL A 60 3.91 10.65 -8.57
N ASP A 61 5.21 10.46 -8.44
CA ASP A 61 5.83 9.16 -8.10
C ASP A 61 5.38 8.66 -6.73
N ALA A 62 5.29 9.55 -5.73
CA ALA A 62 4.80 9.23 -4.40
C ALA A 62 3.34 8.79 -4.42
N SER A 63 2.48 9.54 -5.14
CA SER A 63 1.06 9.21 -5.28
C SER A 63 0.84 7.90 -6.02
N ASP A 64 1.54 7.68 -7.14
CA ASP A 64 1.45 6.47 -7.94
C ASP A 64 1.92 5.23 -7.16
N SER A 65 3.05 5.36 -6.43
CA SER A 65 3.57 4.29 -5.58
C SER A 65 2.58 3.89 -4.49
N ALA A 66 1.97 4.88 -3.81
CA ALA A 66 0.97 4.64 -2.78
C ALA A 66 -0.27 3.93 -3.35
N LEU A 67 -0.80 4.42 -4.47
CA LEU A 67 -1.98 3.83 -5.12
C LEU A 67 -1.69 2.42 -5.65
N ARG A 68 -0.51 2.16 -6.22
CA ARG A 68 -0.09 0.80 -6.64
C ARG A 68 0.03 -0.15 -5.47
N PHE A 69 0.51 0.33 -4.33
CA PHE A 69 0.61 -0.47 -3.12
C PHE A 69 -0.78 -0.88 -2.61
N MET A 70 -1.72 0.07 -2.52
CA MET A 70 -3.12 -0.21 -2.18
C MET A 70 -3.78 -1.15 -3.19
N ALA A 71 -3.54 -0.93 -4.49
CA ALA A 71 -4.10 -1.76 -5.55
C ALA A 71 -3.62 -3.23 -5.47
N ARG A 72 -2.41 -3.48 -5.00
CA ARG A 72 -1.89 -4.83 -4.77
C ARG A 72 -2.68 -5.54 -3.68
N ASP A 73 -2.86 -4.88 -2.53
CA ASP A 73 -3.63 -5.45 -1.41
C ASP A 73 -5.09 -5.68 -1.82
N LEU A 74 -5.70 -4.75 -2.57
CA LEU A 74 -7.07 -4.90 -3.07
C LEU A 74 -7.24 -6.09 -4.02
N ARG A 75 -6.26 -6.38 -4.88
CA ARG A 75 -6.30 -7.56 -5.77
C ARG A 75 -6.18 -8.87 -5.02
N SER A 76 -5.52 -8.87 -3.86
CA SER A 76 -5.42 -10.03 -2.97
C SER A 76 -6.48 -10.05 -1.88
N ALA A 77 -7.46 -9.15 -1.92
CA ALA A 77 -8.53 -9.13 -0.96
C ALA A 77 -9.43 -10.37 -1.08
N LEU A 78 -9.86 -10.88 0.07
CA LEU A 78 -10.93 -11.90 0.09
C LEU A 78 -12.16 -11.36 -0.65
N PRO A 79 -12.77 -12.12 -1.55
CA PRO A 79 -14.00 -11.70 -2.23
C PRO A 79 -15.04 -11.10 -1.27
N ASN A 80 -15.63 -9.97 -1.67
CA ASN A 80 -16.67 -9.25 -0.90
C ASN A 80 -16.24 -8.79 0.51
N SER A 81 -14.94 -8.63 0.77
CA SER A 81 -14.43 -8.16 2.07
C SER A 81 -14.08 -6.68 2.10
N VAL A 82 -14.04 -6.00 0.96
CA VAL A 82 -13.68 -4.57 0.92
C VAL A 82 -14.80 -3.74 1.51
N ARG A 83 -14.48 -2.91 2.51
CA ARG A 83 -15.41 -1.96 3.12
C ARG A 83 -14.75 -0.60 3.33
N ILE A 84 -15.56 0.45 3.27
CA ILE A 84 -15.12 1.83 3.40
C ILE A 84 -15.99 2.50 4.44
N ALA A 85 -15.36 3.24 5.35
CA ALA A 85 -16.04 4.07 6.33
C ALA A 85 -15.28 5.39 6.48
N SER A 86 -16.00 6.43 6.90
CA SER A 86 -15.42 7.75 7.16
C SER A 86 -15.77 8.21 8.57
N GLY A 87 -14.82 8.87 9.22
CA GLY A 87 -14.99 9.45 10.54
C GLY A 87 -14.24 10.78 10.64
N GLY A 88 -14.96 11.89 10.56
CA GLY A 88 -14.34 13.23 10.57
C GLY A 88 -13.42 13.46 9.39
N THR A 89 -12.12 13.70 9.65
CA THR A 89 -11.07 13.92 8.63
C THR A 89 -10.46 12.62 8.10
N ILE A 90 -10.90 11.47 8.61
CA ILE A 90 -10.35 10.16 8.27
C ILE A 90 -11.28 9.42 7.31
N THR A 91 -10.72 8.95 6.20
CA THR A 91 -11.34 7.96 5.32
C THR A 91 -10.60 6.64 5.47
N ALA A 92 -11.32 5.58 5.86
CA ALA A 92 -10.78 4.25 6.10
C ALA A 92 -11.25 3.28 5.01
N LEU A 93 -10.31 2.56 4.39
CA LEU A 93 -10.56 1.42 3.54
C LEU A 93 -10.03 0.18 4.25
N GLU A 94 -10.84 -0.86 4.38
CA GLU A 94 -10.44 -2.12 5.00
C GLU A 94 -10.77 -3.30 4.11
N LEU A 95 -9.95 -4.32 4.16
CA LEU A 95 -10.10 -5.58 3.46
C LEU A 95 -9.57 -6.74 4.32
N LEU A 96 -9.97 -7.97 4.02
CA LEU A 96 -9.35 -9.18 4.55
C LEU A 96 -8.32 -9.67 3.54
N ALA A 97 -7.05 -9.74 3.96
CA ALA A 97 -5.94 -10.11 3.09
C ALA A 97 -5.86 -11.63 2.89
N THR A 98 -5.98 -12.08 1.64
CA THR A 98 -5.81 -13.48 1.26
C THR A 98 -4.34 -13.75 0.96
N THR A 99 -3.80 -14.80 1.55
CA THR A 99 -2.43 -15.26 1.32
C THR A 99 -2.37 -16.29 0.20
N ASP A 100 -3.35 -17.20 0.16
CA ASP A 100 -3.42 -18.26 -0.83
C ASP A 100 -4.88 -18.73 -1.01
N GLY A 101 -5.15 -19.49 -2.07
CA GLY A 101 -6.46 -20.05 -2.35
C GLY A 101 -6.36 -21.42 -2.98
N ALA A 102 -7.32 -22.27 -2.65
CA ALA A 102 -7.40 -23.63 -3.14
C ALA A 102 -8.84 -23.98 -3.56
N ARG A 103 -9.06 -25.20 -4.03
CA ARG A 103 -10.39 -25.77 -4.20
C ARG A 103 -10.51 -27.01 -3.35
N TYR A 104 -11.51 -27.04 -2.45
CA TYR A 104 -11.78 -28.19 -1.62
C TYR A 104 -12.44 -29.31 -2.43
N GLN A 105 -12.25 -30.54 -1.97
CA GLN A 105 -12.95 -31.71 -2.50
C GLN A 105 -14.37 -31.73 -1.94
N ASP A 106 -15.33 -31.86 -2.82
CA ASP A 106 -16.74 -32.04 -2.52
C ASP A 106 -17.17 -33.49 -2.78
N SER A 107 -18.27 -33.93 -2.19
CA SER A 107 -18.84 -35.22 -2.44
C SER A 107 -19.24 -35.37 -3.91
N GLY A 108 -18.57 -36.27 -4.62
CA GLY A 108 -18.82 -36.55 -6.04
C GLY A 108 -18.45 -37.99 -6.37
N PRO A 109 -18.89 -38.51 -7.50
CA PRO A 109 -18.71 -39.95 -7.84
C PRO A 109 -17.25 -40.38 -7.96
N LEU A 110 -16.31 -39.46 -8.14
CA LEU A 110 -14.86 -39.70 -8.20
C LEU A 110 -14.11 -39.22 -6.95
N ALA A 111 -14.82 -38.68 -5.96
CA ALA A 111 -14.23 -38.19 -4.72
C ALA A 111 -14.04 -39.35 -3.72
N ASN A 112 -12.98 -39.26 -2.90
CA ASN A 112 -12.91 -40.10 -1.70
C ASN A 112 -13.89 -39.50 -0.65
N PRO A 113 -15.00 -40.18 -0.31
CA PRO A 113 -15.99 -39.58 0.62
C PRO A 113 -15.41 -39.22 2.00
N ALA A 114 -14.40 -39.97 2.44
CA ALA A 114 -13.74 -39.72 3.72
C ALA A 114 -12.86 -38.45 3.75
N LEU A 115 -12.61 -37.84 2.58
CA LEU A 115 -11.80 -36.62 2.43
C LEU A 115 -12.59 -35.48 1.75
N ALA A 116 -13.87 -35.67 1.51
CA ALA A 116 -14.75 -34.60 1.04
C ALA A 116 -15.12 -33.69 2.21
N LEU A 117 -15.10 -32.39 1.99
CA LEU A 117 -15.50 -31.42 3.03
C LEU A 117 -17.00 -31.59 3.35
N ASP A 118 -17.30 -31.80 4.64
CA ASP A 118 -18.67 -31.96 5.12
C ASP A 118 -19.24 -30.61 5.58
N PHE A 119 -20.39 -30.23 5.01
CA PHE A 119 -21.13 -29.04 5.39
C PHE A 119 -22.27 -29.34 6.37
N THR A 120 -22.51 -30.60 6.70
CA THR A 120 -23.62 -31.04 7.57
C THR A 120 -23.20 -31.26 9.03
N ALA A 121 -21.90 -31.45 9.27
CA ALA A 121 -21.30 -31.66 10.58
C ALA A 121 -19.92 -30.99 10.67
N PRO A 122 -19.39 -30.78 11.90
CA PRO A 122 -18.01 -30.29 12.07
C PRO A 122 -17.01 -31.27 11.43
N ASP A 123 -16.21 -30.73 10.49
CA ASP A 123 -15.18 -31.49 9.78
C ASP A 123 -13.78 -31.09 10.27
N GLY A 124 -12.97 -32.07 10.60
CA GLY A 124 -11.59 -31.87 11.06
C GLY A 124 -10.53 -32.15 10.00
N ALA A 125 -10.90 -32.73 8.84
CA ALA A 125 -9.92 -33.07 7.82
C ALA A 125 -10.56 -33.28 6.45
N PHE A 126 -10.11 -32.56 5.44
CA PHE A 126 -10.57 -32.68 4.07
C PHE A 126 -9.42 -32.50 3.06
N ALA A 127 -9.60 -33.02 1.85
CA ALA A 127 -8.65 -32.83 0.77
C ALA A 127 -9.01 -31.65 -0.14
N THR A 128 -8.03 -31.16 -0.85
CA THR A 128 -8.22 -30.20 -1.95
C THR A 128 -8.17 -30.90 -3.31
N THR A 129 -8.85 -30.36 -4.30
CA THR A 129 -8.76 -30.79 -5.72
C THR A 129 -7.80 -29.89 -6.51
N VAL A 130 -7.59 -28.65 -6.05
CA VAL A 130 -6.54 -27.73 -6.49
C VAL A 130 -5.79 -27.30 -5.24
N PRO A 131 -4.47 -27.48 -5.17
CA PRO A 131 -3.71 -27.25 -3.95
C PRO A 131 -3.50 -25.75 -3.67
N PHE A 132 -3.14 -25.43 -2.44
CA PHE A 132 -2.48 -24.18 -2.09
C PHE A 132 -1.08 -24.16 -2.72
N THR A 133 -0.69 -23.06 -3.35
CA THR A 133 0.53 -22.97 -4.16
C THR A 133 1.58 -22.02 -3.60
N GLN A 134 1.20 -21.14 -2.68
CA GLN A 134 2.09 -20.14 -2.09
C GLN A 134 2.70 -20.58 -0.75
N LEU A 135 2.35 -21.80 -0.29
CA LEU A 135 2.81 -22.34 0.99
C LEU A 135 3.95 -23.34 0.83
N THR A 136 4.92 -23.29 1.72
CA THR A 136 5.90 -24.38 1.86
C THR A 136 5.33 -25.44 2.78
N LEU A 137 5.11 -26.65 2.27
CA LEU A 137 4.50 -27.75 3.00
C LEU A 137 5.52 -28.60 3.77
N PRO A 138 5.19 -29.16 4.93
CA PRO A 138 3.96 -28.94 5.68
C PRO A 138 3.90 -27.55 6.30
N TRP A 139 2.71 -26.94 6.33
CA TRP A 139 2.45 -25.64 6.91
C TRP A 139 1.43 -25.74 8.06
N THR A 140 1.67 -25.05 9.16
CA THR A 140 0.76 -25.05 10.32
C THR A 140 0.72 -23.66 10.95
N SER A 141 -0.47 -23.16 11.26
CA SER A 141 -0.66 -21.89 11.95
C SER A 141 -2.01 -21.84 12.67
N SER A 142 -2.08 -21.08 13.75
CA SER A 142 -3.32 -20.70 14.42
C SER A 142 -3.64 -19.20 14.30
N ALA A 143 -2.82 -18.48 13.54
CA ALA A 143 -2.99 -17.03 13.31
C ALA A 143 -3.74 -16.69 12.01
N TYR A 144 -4.07 -17.71 11.21
CA TYR A 144 -4.75 -17.57 9.93
C TYR A 144 -6.17 -18.13 10.03
N TYR A 145 -6.96 -17.81 9.01
CA TYR A 145 -8.33 -18.25 8.89
C TYR A 145 -8.54 -18.95 7.57
N LEU A 146 -9.39 -19.98 7.55
CA LEU A 146 -9.95 -20.51 6.30
C LEU A 146 -11.33 -19.92 6.08
N VAL A 147 -11.59 -19.49 4.84
CA VAL A 147 -12.84 -18.83 4.48
C VAL A 147 -13.45 -19.50 3.25
N ILE A 148 -14.74 -19.83 3.32
CA ILE A 148 -15.54 -20.35 2.23
C ILE A 148 -16.78 -19.49 2.10
N TYR A 149 -17.14 -19.09 0.87
CA TYR A 149 -18.41 -18.44 0.54
C TYR A 149 -18.66 -17.12 1.30
N ASN A 150 -17.66 -16.23 1.39
CA ASN A 150 -17.89 -14.86 1.90
C ASN A 150 -18.62 -14.03 0.84
N VAL A 151 -19.89 -13.72 1.08
CA VAL A 151 -20.72 -12.86 0.20
C VAL A 151 -21.03 -11.50 0.83
N GLY A 152 -20.58 -11.25 2.06
CA GLY A 152 -20.71 -9.96 2.73
C GLY A 152 -22.10 -9.63 3.27
N VAL A 153 -23.03 -10.61 3.30
CA VAL A 153 -24.38 -10.44 3.85
C VAL A 153 -24.49 -11.11 5.23
N PRO A 154 -25.46 -10.71 6.07
CA PRO A 154 -25.71 -11.38 7.35
C PRO A 154 -25.81 -12.91 7.19
N GLY A 155 -25.10 -13.66 8.05
CA GLY A 155 -25.00 -15.12 7.99
C GLY A 155 -23.92 -15.65 7.04
N ALA A 156 -23.43 -14.84 6.09
CA ALA A 156 -22.34 -15.19 5.17
C ALA A 156 -21.33 -14.04 5.04
N ASN A 157 -20.88 -13.53 6.20
CA ASN A 157 -19.95 -12.40 6.31
C ASN A 157 -18.80 -12.74 7.26
N ALA A 158 -17.59 -12.77 6.72
CA ALA A 158 -16.38 -13.08 7.46
C ALA A 158 -16.10 -12.09 8.60
N TYR A 159 -16.45 -10.81 8.45
CA TYR A 159 -16.29 -9.82 9.53
C TYR A 159 -17.21 -10.06 10.73
N GLN A 160 -18.32 -10.73 10.54
CA GLN A 160 -19.25 -11.11 11.61
C GLN A 160 -18.86 -12.46 12.24
N MET A 161 -17.73 -13.05 11.87
CA MET A 161 -17.32 -14.40 12.28
C MET A 161 -18.46 -15.42 12.10
N SER A 162 -19.26 -15.23 11.03
CA SER A 162 -20.29 -16.20 10.63
C SER A 162 -19.60 -17.52 10.22
N ASN A 163 -20.33 -18.64 10.22
CA ASN A 163 -19.78 -19.95 9.92
C ASN A 163 -19.27 -20.09 8.45
N VAL A 164 -18.80 -19.00 7.85
CA VAL A 164 -18.07 -18.96 6.56
C VAL A 164 -16.56 -18.79 6.76
N ILE A 165 -16.14 -18.55 8.01
CA ILE A 165 -14.75 -18.35 8.41
C ILE A 165 -14.47 -19.15 9.68
N THR A 166 -13.31 -19.81 9.76
CA THR A 166 -12.90 -20.52 10.98
C THR A 166 -12.73 -19.56 12.14
N PRO A 167 -13.05 -19.97 13.38
CA PRO A 167 -12.81 -19.16 14.57
C PRO A 167 -11.34 -18.78 14.75
N ALA A 168 -11.10 -17.66 15.41
CA ALA A 168 -9.74 -17.27 15.80
C ALA A 168 -9.09 -18.35 16.69
N GLY A 169 -7.83 -18.63 16.45
CA GLY A 169 -7.08 -19.65 17.20
C GLY A 169 -7.28 -21.10 16.71
N THR A 170 -8.12 -21.34 15.68
CA THR A 170 -8.20 -22.64 15.03
C THR A 170 -6.83 -22.99 14.44
N THR A 171 -6.24 -24.10 14.86
CA THR A 171 -5.01 -24.60 14.25
C THR A 171 -5.31 -25.22 12.89
N ILE A 172 -4.75 -24.63 11.85
CA ILE A 172 -4.87 -25.06 10.46
C ILE A 172 -3.54 -25.72 10.09
N THR A 173 -3.58 -26.98 9.66
CA THR A 173 -2.41 -27.67 9.10
C THR A 173 -2.70 -28.03 7.65
N ILE A 174 -1.77 -27.70 6.76
CA ILE A 174 -1.84 -28.03 5.32
C ILE A 174 -0.61 -28.89 5.01
N SER A 175 -0.84 -30.09 4.53
CA SER A 175 0.19 -31.05 4.18
C SER A 175 0.00 -31.58 2.76
N ALA A 176 0.97 -32.33 2.25
CA ALA A 176 0.82 -33.04 0.98
C ALA A 176 -0.34 -34.03 1.07
N GLY A 177 -1.18 -34.05 0.06
CA GLY A 177 -2.29 -34.99 -0.06
C GLY A 177 -1.85 -36.36 -0.65
N ALA A 178 -2.81 -37.21 -0.88
CA ALA A 178 -2.57 -38.55 -1.46
C ALA A 178 -2.11 -38.49 -2.94
N SER A 179 -2.35 -37.38 -3.62
CA SER A 179 -1.94 -37.14 -5.00
C SER A 179 -1.08 -35.88 -5.10
N PRO A 180 -0.17 -35.77 -6.08
CA PRO A 180 0.77 -34.64 -6.20
C PRO A 180 0.11 -33.25 -6.29
N ASN A 181 -1.13 -33.19 -6.77
CA ASN A 181 -1.90 -31.96 -6.95
C ASN A 181 -2.98 -31.78 -5.89
N GLN A 182 -2.82 -32.39 -4.72
CA GLN A 182 -3.74 -32.32 -3.60
C GLN A 182 -3.01 -31.88 -2.34
N ASN A 183 -3.75 -31.19 -1.47
CA ASN A 183 -3.35 -31.00 -0.08
C ASN A 183 -4.37 -31.70 0.83
N LEU A 184 -3.88 -32.17 1.96
CA LEU A 184 -4.71 -32.52 3.10
C LEU A 184 -4.73 -31.32 4.05
N VAL A 185 -5.93 -30.81 4.33
CA VAL A 185 -6.18 -29.73 5.29
C VAL A 185 -6.75 -30.36 6.56
N THR A 186 -6.17 -30.05 7.71
CA THR A 186 -6.71 -30.45 9.03
C THR A 186 -6.98 -29.24 9.90
N LEU A 187 -8.09 -29.29 10.63
CA LEU A 187 -8.57 -28.25 11.52
C LEU A 187 -8.65 -28.77 12.95
N SER A 188 -8.11 -28.01 13.90
CA SER A 188 -8.24 -28.30 15.32
C SER A 188 -8.61 -27.03 16.08
N PRO A 189 -9.80 -26.97 16.70
CA PRO A 189 -10.89 -27.95 16.64
C PRO A 189 -11.51 -28.09 15.25
N ALA A 190 -12.26 -29.19 15.01
CA ALA A 190 -13.07 -29.37 13.81
C ALA A 190 -14.09 -28.25 13.66
N PHE A 191 -14.39 -27.86 12.42
CA PHE A 191 -15.27 -26.73 12.13
C PHE A 191 -16.28 -27.07 11.03
N GLN A 192 -17.52 -26.57 11.17
CA GLN A 192 -18.57 -26.73 10.19
C GLN A 192 -18.76 -25.42 9.42
N PHE A 193 -18.45 -25.42 8.12
CA PHE A 193 -18.79 -24.32 7.24
C PHE A 193 -20.29 -24.35 6.91
N ALA A 194 -20.93 -23.17 6.95
CA ALA A 194 -22.38 -23.07 6.73
C ALA A 194 -22.77 -23.28 5.26
N PHE A 195 -21.92 -22.91 4.32
CA PHE A 195 -22.25 -22.90 2.90
C PHE A 195 -21.07 -23.36 2.06
N GLY A 196 -21.35 -24.13 1.00
CA GLY A 196 -20.37 -24.46 -0.03
C GLY A 196 -20.24 -23.36 -1.08
N SER A 197 -19.02 -23.14 -1.56
CA SER A 197 -18.78 -22.23 -2.67
C SER A 197 -19.19 -22.90 -4.00
N PRO A 198 -19.89 -22.19 -4.92
CA PRO A 198 -20.22 -22.73 -6.25
C PRO A 198 -18.97 -23.13 -7.04
N GLY A 199 -17.85 -22.45 -6.85
CA GLY A 199 -16.55 -22.76 -7.44
C GLY A 199 -15.68 -23.69 -6.59
N LYS A 200 -16.21 -24.21 -5.46
CA LYS A 200 -15.47 -25.03 -4.48
C LYS A 200 -14.23 -24.34 -3.93
N ARG A 201 -14.24 -23.02 -3.85
CA ARG A 201 -13.10 -22.21 -3.43
C ARG A 201 -13.00 -22.13 -1.93
N ILE A 202 -11.76 -22.19 -1.46
CA ILE A 202 -11.38 -21.96 -0.08
C ILE A 202 -10.18 -21.00 -0.06
N TYR A 203 -10.23 -20.02 0.81
CA TYR A 203 -9.19 -18.99 0.91
C TYR A 203 -8.51 -19.06 2.26
N LEU A 204 -7.17 -18.94 2.24
CA LEU A 204 -6.37 -18.75 3.45
C LEU A 204 -6.17 -17.25 3.67
N VAL A 205 -6.70 -16.74 4.77
CA VAL A 205 -6.73 -15.32 5.11
C VAL A 205 -5.83 -15.05 6.30
N SER A 206 -4.94 -14.06 6.16
CA SER A 206 -4.03 -13.64 7.24
C SER A 206 -4.66 -12.65 8.23
N GLY A 207 -5.79 -12.05 7.89
CA GLY A 207 -6.49 -11.10 8.73
C GLY A 207 -6.79 -9.78 8.03
N PRO A 208 -7.28 -8.76 8.77
CA PRO A 208 -7.64 -7.49 8.21
C PRO A 208 -6.43 -6.60 7.92
N VAL A 209 -6.58 -5.80 6.87
CA VAL A 209 -5.68 -4.71 6.49
C VAL A 209 -6.51 -3.46 6.33
N SER A 210 -6.14 -2.38 7.04
CA SER A 210 -6.78 -1.07 6.94
C SER A 210 -5.82 -0.02 6.39
N TYR A 211 -6.33 0.82 5.52
CA TYR A 211 -5.71 2.07 5.09
C TYR A 211 -6.47 3.22 5.70
N LEU A 212 -5.82 3.99 6.57
CA LEU A 212 -6.37 5.23 7.09
C LEU A 212 -5.74 6.42 6.36
N CYS A 213 -6.57 7.15 5.66
CA CYS A 213 -6.23 8.46 5.13
C CYS A 213 -6.71 9.52 6.10
N ASP A 214 -5.79 10.18 6.79
CA ASP A 214 -6.07 11.28 7.70
C ASP A 214 -5.59 12.59 7.06
N THR A 215 -6.54 13.41 6.60
CA THR A 215 -6.24 14.67 5.95
C THR A 215 -5.83 15.76 6.94
N ALA A 216 -6.14 15.62 8.23
CA ALA A 216 -5.67 16.55 9.26
C ALA A 216 -4.21 16.27 9.64
N ALA A 217 -3.83 15.01 9.70
CA ALA A 217 -2.44 14.59 9.92
C ALA A 217 -1.60 14.63 8.62
N GLY A 218 -2.23 14.75 7.45
CA GLY A 218 -1.57 14.71 6.16
C GLY A 218 -0.95 13.35 5.83
N THR A 219 -1.56 12.25 6.25
CA THR A 219 -0.95 10.91 6.12
C THR A 219 -1.92 9.86 5.55
N LEU A 220 -1.37 8.94 4.77
CA LEU A 220 -1.99 7.68 4.43
C LEU A 220 -1.18 6.56 5.09
N THR A 221 -1.79 5.84 6.02
CA THR A 221 -1.13 4.80 6.82
C THR A 221 -1.82 3.46 6.65
N ARG A 222 -1.05 2.41 6.43
CA ARG A 222 -1.50 1.01 6.38
C ARG A 222 -1.37 0.38 7.76
N TYR A 223 -2.41 -0.33 8.18
CA TYR A 223 -2.45 -1.10 9.43
C TYR A 223 -2.74 -2.57 9.16
N SER A 224 -2.10 -3.48 9.90
CA SER A 224 -2.30 -4.93 9.79
C SER A 224 -1.96 -5.63 11.10
N GLY A 225 -2.28 -6.93 11.22
CA GLY A 225 -1.93 -7.72 12.40
C GLY A 225 -2.86 -7.52 13.60
N TYR A 226 -4.08 -7.05 13.37
CA TYR A 226 -5.12 -6.94 14.40
C TYR A 226 -6.25 -7.93 14.15
N ALA A 227 -7.09 -8.16 15.15
CA ALA A 227 -8.19 -9.12 15.08
C ALA A 227 -9.31 -8.63 14.15
N ILE A 228 -10.00 -9.57 13.49
CA ILE A 228 -11.19 -9.27 12.70
C ILE A 228 -12.27 -8.73 13.65
N ALA A 229 -12.89 -7.61 13.27
CA ALA A 229 -13.96 -6.97 14.01
C ALA A 229 -15.17 -6.69 13.10
N SER A 230 -16.38 -6.84 13.63
CA SER A 230 -17.62 -6.56 12.89
C SER A 230 -17.74 -5.07 12.54
N ALA A 231 -17.40 -4.18 13.47
CA ALA A 231 -17.31 -2.75 13.23
C ALA A 231 -15.96 -2.41 12.60
N GLN A 232 -15.97 -1.62 11.52
CA GLN A 232 -14.75 -1.16 10.88
C GLN A 232 -14.04 -0.12 11.76
N PRO A 233 -12.74 -0.31 12.11
CA PRO A 233 -11.98 0.70 12.81
C PRO A 233 -11.69 1.90 11.90
N VAL A 234 -11.98 3.11 12.37
CA VAL A 234 -11.82 4.36 11.61
C VAL A 234 -10.83 5.32 12.28
N SER A 235 -10.05 4.87 13.26
CA SER A 235 -9.04 5.71 13.91
C SER A 235 -7.74 4.96 14.18
N ALA A 236 -6.63 5.68 14.11
CA ALA A 236 -5.30 5.18 14.46
C ALA A 236 -5.23 4.67 15.90
N ALA A 237 -5.90 5.36 16.84
CA ALA A 237 -5.93 4.97 18.24
C ALA A 237 -6.63 3.62 18.46
N THR A 238 -7.76 3.40 17.79
CA THR A 238 -8.48 2.11 17.85
C THR A 238 -7.62 0.98 17.32
N LEU A 239 -6.93 1.17 16.18
CA LEU A 239 -6.06 0.16 15.58
C LEU A 239 -4.83 -0.10 16.44
N ALA A 240 -4.20 0.94 16.98
CA ALA A 240 -3.06 0.78 17.90
C ALA A 240 -3.47 0.04 19.18
N GLY A 241 -4.63 0.37 19.75
CA GLY A 241 -5.20 -0.34 20.91
C GLY A 241 -5.53 -1.81 20.63
N ALA A 242 -5.82 -2.17 19.38
CA ALA A 242 -6.00 -3.54 18.91
C ALA A 242 -4.68 -4.27 18.59
N GLY A 243 -3.53 -3.66 18.83
CA GLY A 243 -2.20 -4.25 18.57
C GLY A 243 -1.78 -4.22 17.09
N ALA A 244 -2.41 -3.39 16.26
CA ALA A 244 -2.07 -3.29 14.86
C ALA A 244 -0.64 -2.75 14.64
N THR A 245 0.08 -3.34 13.70
CA THR A 245 1.31 -2.79 13.15
C THR A 245 0.98 -1.76 12.09
N SER A 246 1.62 -0.60 12.13
CA SER A 246 1.41 0.49 11.18
C SER A 246 2.61 0.71 10.27
N ALA A 247 2.36 1.11 9.03
CA ALA A 247 3.36 1.52 8.06
C ALA A 247 2.86 2.76 7.29
N LEU A 248 3.66 3.83 7.28
CA LEU A 248 3.35 5.03 6.50
C LEU A 248 3.46 4.70 5.00
N VAL A 249 2.42 5.00 4.24
CA VAL A 249 2.34 4.76 2.80
C VAL A 249 2.59 6.05 2.03
N ALA A 250 2.02 7.16 2.47
CA ALA A 250 2.25 8.49 1.91
C ALA A 250 2.15 9.57 2.98
N ALA A 251 2.96 10.62 2.83
CA ALA A 251 2.89 11.88 3.58
C ALA A 251 2.38 13.00 2.69
N ASP A 252 2.18 14.17 3.28
CA ASP A 252 1.70 15.38 2.59
C ASP A 252 0.34 15.18 1.90
N VAL A 253 -0.50 14.31 2.46
CA VAL A 253 -1.82 13.96 1.91
C VAL A 253 -2.80 15.09 2.15
N GLY A 254 -3.25 15.72 1.06
CA GLY A 254 -4.25 16.79 1.09
C GLY A 254 -5.68 16.29 0.96
N GLY A 255 -5.88 15.08 0.41
CA GLY A 255 -7.20 14.50 0.22
C GLY A 255 -7.16 13.05 -0.24
N CYS A 256 -8.20 12.30 0.16
CA CYS A 256 -8.43 10.93 -0.32
C CYS A 256 -9.92 10.72 -0.56
N GLN A 257 -10.21 10.01 -1.64
CA GLN A 257 -11.54 9.51 -1.90
C GLN A 257 -11.45 8.05 -2.31
N PHE A 258 -12.09 7.18 -1.52
CA PHE A 258 -12.19 5.77 -1.82
C PHE A 258 -13.64 5.42 -2.05
N THR A 259 -13.92 4.68 -3.12
CA THR A 259 -15.25 4.15 -3.39
C THR A 259 -15.15 2.68 -3.76
N TYR A 260 -16.17 1.92 -3.41
CA TYR A 260 -16.27 0.49 -3.73
C TYR A 260 -17.64 0.19 -4.28
N SER A 261 -17.69 -0.32 -5.49
CA SER A 261 -18.91 -0.82 -6.12
C SER A 261 -18.85 -2.36 -6.10
N PRO A 262 -19.73 -3.01 -5.33
CA PRO A 262 -19.78 -4.47 -5.29
C PRO A 262 -20.01 -5.05 -6.68
N GLY A 263 -19.38 -6.18 -6.95
CA GLY A 263 -19.61 -6.91 -8.17
C GLY A 263 -20.95 -7.65 -8.20
N THR A 264 -21.16 -8.35 -9.28
CA THR A 264 -22.26 -9.30 -9.46
C THR A 264 -21.71 -10.67 -9.86
N ALA A 265 -22.57 -11.67 -10.05
CA ALA A 265 -22.11 -12.97 -10.56
C ALA A 265 -21.43 -12.88 -11.95
N GLN A 266 -21.71 -11.83 -12.73
CA GLN A 266 -21.16 -11.62 -14.08
C GLN A 266 -20.13 -10.49 -14.16
N ARG A 267 -19.95 -9.69 -13.13
CA ARG A 267 -19.08 -8.52 -13.14
C ARG A 267 -18.24 -8.44 -11.87
N ASN A 268 -16.94 -8.25 -12.02
CA ASN A 268 -16.05 -7.99 -10.91
C ASN A 268 -16.44 -6.72 -10.15
N ALA A 269 -16.12 -6.66 -8.88
CA ALA A 269 -16.23 -5.45 -8.09
C ALA A 269 -15.18 -4.42 -8.55
N LEU A 270 -15.48 -3.15 -8.36
CA LEU A 270 -14.61 -2.04 -8.71
C LEU A 270 -14.32 -1.18 -7.48
N ALA A 271 -13.05 -1.03 -7.15
CA ALA A 271 -12.57 -0.06 -6.19
C ALA A 271 -11.94 1.12 -6.94
N THR A 272 -12.39 2.35 -6.63
CA THR A 272 -11.77 3.56 -7.15
C THR A 272 -11.06 4.27 -6.02
N LEU A 273 -9.78 4.54 -6.21
CA LEU A 273 -8.88 5.20 -5.27
C LEU A 273 -8.46 6.54 -5.84
N SER A 274 -8.73 7.62 -5.15
CA SER A 274 -8.21 8.95 -5.49
C SER A 274 -7.37 9.45 -4.33
N LEU A 275 -6.14 9.89 -4.62
CA LEU A 275 -5.19 10.41 -3.64
C LEU A 275 -4.67 11.75 -4.14
N GLN A 276 -4.76 12.77 -3.29
CA GLN A 276 -4.17 14.08 -3.48
C GLN A 276 -2.99 14.27 -2.53
N ILE A 277 -1.83 14.58 -3.06
CA ILE A 277 -0.64 14.97 -2.29
C ILE A 277 -0.36 16.45 -2.55
N THR A 278 -0.08 17.21 -1.49
CA THR A 278 0.14 18.67 -1.56
C THR A 278 1.39 19.04 -0.80
N GLN A 279 2.37 19.65 -1.48
CA GLN A 279 3.61 20.09 -0.85
C GLN A 279 4.04 21.45 -1.41
N SER A 280 4.41 22.37 -0.52
CA SER A 280 4.91 23.71 -0.89
C SER A 280 4.02 24.49 -1.89
N GLY A 281 2.70 24.37 -1.73
CA GLY A 281 1.71 25.03 -2.59
C GLY A 281 1.43 24.34 -3.93
N GLU A 282 2.12 23.26 -4.24
CA GLU A 282 1.80 22.40 -5.40
C GLU A 282 0.96 21.19 -4.96
N SER A 283 0.01 20.81 -5.79
CA SER A 283 -0.92 19.71 -5.53
C SER A 283 -1.02 18.80 -6.75
N VAL A 284 -0.94 17.50 -6.51
CA VAL A 284 -1.13 16.47 -7.53
C VAL A 284 -2.21 15.52 -7.05
N GLN A 285 -3.20 15.23 -7.89
CA GLN A 285 -4.24 14.26 -7.62
C GLN A 285 -4.17 13.16 -8.68
N LEU A 286 -4.08 11.91 -8.23
CA LEU A 286 -4.14 10.73 -9.08
C LEU A 286 -5.35 9.88 -8.73
N LEU A 287 -5.89 9.23 -9.75
CA LEU A 287 -6.99 8.28 -9.64
C LEU A 287 -6.53 6.92 -10.17
N HIS A 288 -6.86 5.86 -9.44
CA HIS A 288 -6.58 4.48 -9.82
C HIS A 288 -7.82 3.61 -9.62
N GLU A 289 -8.18 2.85 -10.65
CA GLU A 289 -9.28 1.89 -10.60
C GLU A 289 -8.74 0.47 -10.49
N VAL A 290 -9.29 -0.30 -9.58
CA VAL A 290 -8.88 -1.67 -9.30
C VAL A 290 -10.08 -2.59 -9.40
N GLN A 291 -10.01 -3.56 -10.30
CA GLN A 291 -10.97 -4.66 -10.31
C GLN A 291 -10.64 -5.64 -9.18
N VAL A 292 -11.63 -5.96 -8.38
CA VAL A 292 -11.53 -6.89 -7.26
C VAL A 292 -12.37 -8.12 -7.57
N VAL A 293 -11.77 -9.30 -7.42
CA VAL A 293 -12.50 -10.56 -7.60
C VAL A 293 -13.58 -10.67 -6.53
N ASN A 294 -14.81 -10.95 -6.94
CA ASN A 294 -15.96 -11.08 -6.04
C ASN A 294 -16.63 -12.46 -6.10
N ALA A 295 -16.02 -13.43 -6.79
CA ALA A 295 -16.53 -14.79 -6.84
C ALA A 295 -16.13 -15.54 -5.56
N PRO A 296 -17.09 -15.83 -4.67
CA PRO A 296 -16.85 -16.47 -3.38
C PRO A 296 -16.51 -17.96 -3.50
#